data_57953c1638ee2026a0943c964b5610bb
#
_entry.id   57953c1638ee2026a0943c964b5610bb
#
_cell.length_a   1.000
_cell.length_b   1.000
_cell.length_c   1.000
_cell.angle_alpha   90.00
_cell.angle_beta   90.00
_cell.angle_gamma   90.00
#
_symmetry.space_group_name_H-M   'P 1'
#
loop_
_entity.id
_entity.type
_entity.pdbx_description
1 polymer ?
#
loop_
_entity_poly.entity_id
_entity_poly.type
_entity_poly.pdbx_seq_one_letter_code
_entity_poly.pdbx_strand_id
1 'polypeptide(L)'
;MIEDYSGDVLANIVYPILYADFDDEFKLYVIDVLSESKSSLAIAPFKYLLEITDNEEIKNACSVGLKKLKLSGATEEKAVEYYNDVVKALKITKFYTTIPDGNGNQALLISRKSSNDKYIFEAVVINDNFGIVDTFGFFNISKTEFDKIVAKFYSSEGKYQVTPEYVKSRINQALEISKTKKRTLPYEFVCWNILTKDIMPLEISIKELVDSSINYIEVKQDSLVELMSLDYTLRWYIKSDENDVLKDVINQIYSKENLDIDFVNNLLFSYEQSVFDTQTLDIWKDRLYNLIYLLYVNSKKTEAVMFYSLLKSEMNLKLFMSIILQRSVFNHFVAWKENLKESKSIVNIFKKRNNSEDEVDTKKIDEIIFLLKKSWLNE
;
A
#
# COMPACT_ATOMS: atom_id res chain seq x y z
N MET A 1 -17.11 -8.27 -36.16
CA MET A 1 -16.58 -7.05 -35.51
C MET A 1 -15.21 -7.28 -34.82
N ILE A 2 -14.86 -8.49 -34.45
CA ILE A 2 -13.54 -8.83 -33.82
C ILE A 2 -12.48 -9.10 -34.91
N GLU A 3 -12.87 -9.53 -36.10
CA GLU A 3 -11.99 -9.92 -37.21
C GLU A 3 -11.24 -8.77 -37.89
N ASP A 4 -11.64 -7.50 -37.63
CA ASP A 4 -11.08 -6.33 -38.30
C ASP A 4 -9.91 -5.65 -37.55
N TYR A 5 -9.55 -6.13 -36.34
CA TYR A 5 -8.46 -5.56 -35.56
C TYR A 5 -7.17 -6.40 -35.69
N SER A 6 -6.02 -5.73 -35.69
CA SER A 6 -4.75 -6.45 -35.55
C SER A 6 -4.71 -7.24 -34.23
N GLY A 7 -4.04 -8.39 -34.20
CA GLY A 7 -3.97 -9.24 -33.03
C GLY A 7 -3.51 -8.49 -31.77
N ASP A 8 -2.61 -7.50 -31.91
CA ASP A 8 -2.12 -6.69 -30.79
C ASP A 8 -3.18 -5.70 -30.27
N VAL A 9 -3.98 -5.10 -31.16
CA VAL A 9 -5.07 -4.19 -30.73
C VAL A 9 -6.13 -4.97 -29.95
N LEU A 10 -6.55 -6.13 -30.48
CA LEU A 10 -7.49 -7.01 -29.80
C LEU A 10 -6.93 -7.47 -28.45
N ALA A 11 -5.69 -7.95 -28.44
CA ALA A 11 -5.04 -8.40 -27.22
C ALA A 11 -4.98 -7.28 -26.17
N ASN A 12 -4.60 -6.07 -26.56
CA ASN A 12 -4.51 -4.93 -25.64
C ASN A 12 -5.86 -4.53 -25.00
N ILE A 13 -6.97 -4.79 -25.68
CA ILE A 13 -8.31 -4.51 -25.16
C ILE A 13 -8.76 -5.58 -24.16
N VAL A 14 -8.44 -6.86 -24.41
CA VAL A 14 -9.06 -7.96 -23.65
C VAL A 14 -8.14 -8.58 -22.58
N TYR A 15 -6.80 -8.49 -22.71
CA TYR A 15 -5.91 -9.12 -21.76
C TYR A 15 -6.08 -8.62 -20.28
N PRO A 16 -6.51 -7.37 -20.00
CA PRO A 16 -6.73 -6.92 -18.64
C PRO A 16 -7.76 -7.75 -17.87
N ILE A 17 -8.70 -8.38 -18.56
CA ILE A 17 -9.72 -9.26 -17.97
C ILE A 17 -9.06 -10.44 -17.23
N LEU A 18 -7.95 -10.96 -17.74
CA LEU A 18 -7.25 -12.11 -17.16
C LEU A 18 -6.57 -11.81 -15.81
N TYR A 19 -6.27 -10.56 -15.55
CA TYR A 19 -5.67 -10.14 -14.27
C TYR A 19 -6.71 -9.84 -13.19
N ALA A 20 -7.92 -9.45 -13.61
CA ALA A 20 -8.96 -8.94 -12.73
C ALA A 20 -9.90 -10.06 -12.21
N ASP A 21 -10.80 -9.68 -11.31
CA ASP A 21 -11.76 -10.59 -10.72
C ASP A 21 -13.00 -10.74 -11.62
N PHE A 22 -12.85 -11.59 -12.63
CA PHE A 22 -13.93 -12.06 -13.50
C PHE A 22 -14.14 -13.55 -13.29
N ASP A 23 -15.32 -14.07 -13.70
CA ASP A 23 -15.62 -15.48 -13.61
C ASP A 23 -14.72 -16.34 -14.51
N ASP A 24 -14.54 -17.59 -14.12
CA ASP A 24 -13.60 -18.50 -14.76
C ASP A 24 -14.04 -18.87 -16.19
N GLU A 25 -15.33 -18.97 -16.46
CA GLU A 25 -15.86 -19.27 -17.79
C GLU A 25 -15.52 -18.15 -18.77
N PHE A 26 -15.68 -16.87 -18.34
CA PHE A 26 -15.30 -15.73 -19.15
C PHE A 26 -13.80 -15.63 -19.37
N LYS A 27 -12.99 -15.95 -18.33
CA LYS A 27 -11.52 -16.02 -18.47
C LYS A 27 -11.11 -17.09 -19.50
N LEU A 28 -11.73 -18.26 -19.47
CA LEU A 28 -11.45 -19.34 -20.44
C LEU A 28 -11.75 -18.89 -21.88
N TYR A 29 -12.87 -18.20 -22.11
CA TYR A 29 -13.17 -17.62 -23.41
C TYR A 29 -12.10 -16.61 -23.85
N VAL A 30 -11.67 -15.71 -22.96
CA VAL A 30 -10.63 -14.72 -23.26
C VAL A 30 -9.27 -15.40 -23.54
N ILE A 31 -8.92 -16.46 -22.82
CA ILE A 31 -7.70 -17.24 -23.07
C ILE A 31 -7.73 -17.84 -24.48
N ASP A 32 -8.86 -18.38 -24.91
CA ASP A 32 -8.99 -18.94 -26.27
C ASP A 32 -8.80 -17.86 -27.33
N VAL A 33 -9.51 -16.73 -27.20
CA VAL A 33 -9.37 -15.57 -28.10
C VAL A 33 -7.92 -15.07 -28.18
N LEU A 34 -7.26 -14.92 -27.04
CA LEU A 34 -5.87 -14.45 -26.97
C LEU A 34 -4.88 -15.49 -27.52
N SER A 35 -5.17 -16.77 -27.37
CA SER A 35 -4.34 -17.86 -27.91
C SER A 35 -4.29 -17.84 -29.44
N GLU A 36 -5.39 -17.45 -30.09
CA GLU A 36 -5.51 -17.32 -31.55
C GLU A 36 -5.02 -15.95 -32.08
N SER A 37 -4.88 -14.95 -31.23
CA SER A 37 -4.49 -13.58 -31.61
C SER A 37 -3.07 -13.47 -32.18
N LYS A 38 -2.19 -14.45 -31.90
CA LYS A 38 -0.75 -14.45 -32.18
C LYS A 38 0.02 -13.27 -31.54
N SER A 39 -0.62 -12.54 -30.64
CA SER A 39 -0.05 -11.36 -30.01
C SER A 39 0.88 -11.74 -28.86
N SER A 40 2.04 -11.11 -28.84
CA SER A 40 3.00 -11.22 -27.73
C SER A 40 2.46 -10.65 -26.41
N LEU A 41 1.45 -9.78 -26.47
CA LEU A 41 0.83 -9.18 -25.28
C LEU A 41 0.08 -10.20 -24.39
N ALA A 42 -0.30 -11.35 -24.95
CA ALA A 42 -0.98 -12.42 -24.22
C ALA A 42 -0.05 -13.26 -23.33
N ILE A 43 1.27 -13.19 -23.51
CA ILE A 43 2.23 -14.00 -22.76
C ILE A 43 2.22 -13.70 -21.27
N ALA A 44 2.34 -12.42 -20.91
CA ALA A 44 2.40 -12.00 -19.50
C ALA A 44 1.11 -12.32 -18.71
N PRO A 45 -0.12 -12.06 -19.21
CA PRO A 45 -1.34 -12.45 -18.52
C PRO A 45 -1.49 -13.96 -18.35
N PHE A 46 -1.10 -14.78 -19.32
CA PHE A 46 -1.14 -16.23 -19.16
C PHE A 46 -0.18 -16.72 -18.08
N LYS A 47 1.05 -16.19 -18.06
CA LYS A 47 2.01 -16.49 -16.98
C LYS A 47 1.49 -16.08 -15.61
N TYR A 48 0.90 -14.89 -15.51
CA TYR A 48 0.32 -14.40 -14.26
C TYR A 48 -0.78 -15.33 -13.75
N LEU A 49 -1.72 -15.72 -14.62
CA LEU A 49 -2.79 -16.65 -14.24
C LEU A 49 -2.27 -18.00 -13.77
N LEU A 50 -1.23 -18.55 -14.42
CA LEU A 50 -0.60 -19.80 -14.00
C LEU A 50 -0.03 -19.72 -12.58
N GLU A 51 0.43 -18.55 -12.16
CA GLU A 51 0.99 -18.34 -10.81
C GLU A 51 -0.10 -18.19 -9.73
N ILE A 52 -1.24 -17.53 -10.05
CA ILE A 52 -2.23 -17.17 -9.03
C ILE A 52 -3.43 -18.10 -8.93
N THR A 53 -3.83 -18.79 -10.02
CA THR A 53 -5.04 -19.64 -10.03
C THR A 53 -4.78 -21.02 -9.45
N ASP A 54 -5.79 -21.57 -8.76
CA ASP A 54 -5.83 -22.99 -8.39
C ASP A 54 -6.72 -23.80 -9.34
N ASN A 55 -7.41 -23.17 -10.32
CA ASN A 55 -8.26 -23.83 -11.30
C ASN A 55 -7.42 -24.52 -12.38
N GLU A 56 -7.47 -25.88 -12.41
CA GLU A 56 -6.69 -26.68 -13.34
C GLU A 56 -7.12 -26.51 -14.81
N GLU A 57 -8.36 -26.16 -15.08
CA GLU A 57 -8.85 -25.90 -16.44
C GLU A 57 -8.22 -24.64 -17.00
N ILE A 58 -8.19 -23.55 -16.20
CA ILE A 58 -7.51 -22.31 -16.55
C ILE A 58 -6.01 -22.54 -16.74
N LYS A 59 -5.35 -23.28 -15.85
CA LYS A 59 -3.93 -23.62 -15.99
C LYS A 59 -3.64 -24.34 -17.29
N ASN A 60 -4.46 -25.34 -17.62
CA ASN A 60 -4.31 -26.09 -18.85
C ASN A 60 -4.51 -25.20 -20.09
N ALA A 61 -5.57 -24.40 -20.10
CA ALA A 61 -5.86 -23.45 -21.19
C ALA A 61 -4.71 -22.46 -21.40
N CYS A 62 -4.18 -21.84 -20.34
CA CYS A 62 -3.02 -20.95 -20.41
C CYS A 62 -1.76 -21.66 -20.93
N SER A 63 -1.52 -22.90 -20.48
CA SER A 63 -0.36 -23.68 -20.93
C SER A 63 -0.42 -24.03 -22.41
N VAL A 64 -1.62 -24.40 -22.90
CA VAL A 64 -1.89 -24.64 -24.34
C VAL A 64 -1.74 -23.34 -25.14
N GLY A 65 -2.32 -22.22 -24.63
CA GLY A 65 -2.23 -20.91 -25.25
C GLY A 65 -0.78 -20.44 -25.39
N LEU A 66 0.03 -20.56 -24.36
CA LEU A 66 1.47 -20.24 -24.43
C LEU A 66 2.22 -21.05 -25.49
N LYS A 67 1.90 -22.33 -25.66
CA LYS A 67 2.49 -23.14 -26.73
C LYS A 67 2.07 -22.65 -28.13
N LYS A 68 0.78 -22.32 -28.34
CA LYS A 68 0.27 -21.74 -29.59
C LYS A 68 0.96 -20.42 -29.90
N LEU A 69 1.05 -19.50 -28.93
CA LEU A 69 1.73 -18.20 -29.08
C LEU A 69 3.20 -18.37 -29.43
N LYS A 70 3.91 -19.30 -28.77
CA LYS A 70 5.32 -19.58 -29.09
C LYS A 70 5.48 -20.11 -30.52
N LEU A 71 4.59 -20.99 -30.99
CA LEU A 71 4.62 -21.50 -32.36
C LEU A 71 4.33 -20.41 -33.40
N SER A 72 3.56 -19.39 -33.06
CA SER A 72 3.30 -18.23 -33.93
C SER A 72 4.42 -17.18 -33.92
N GLY A 73 5.48 -17.38 -33.13
CA GLY A 73 6.63 -16.47 -33.02
C GLY A 73 6.41 -15.29 -32.07
N ALA A 74 5.45 -15.40 -31.16
CA ALA A 74 5.25 -14.41 -30.09
C ALA A 74 6.40 -14.55 -29.05
N THR A 75 6.95 -13.42 -28.60
CA THR A 75 8.01 -13.35 -27.59
C THR A 75 7.79 -12.19 -26.62
N GLU A 76 8.40 -12.25 -25.45
CA GLU A 76 8.30 -11.16 -24.47
C GLU A 76 8.98 -9.88 -24.98
N GLU A 77 10.06 -10.00 -25.73
CA GLU A 77 10.77 -8.86 -26.33
C GLU A 77 9.85 -8.06 -27.25
N LYS A 78 9.06 -8.73 -28.09
CA LYS A 78 8.08 -8.06 -28.96
C LYS A 78 6.98 -7.35 -28.17
N ALA A 79 6.56 -7.90 -27.02
CA ALA A 79 5.61 -7.23 -26.15
C ALA A 79 6.23 -5.94 -25.57
N VAL A 80 7.50 -5.99 -25.12
CA VAL A 80 8.23 -4.82 -24.63
C VAL A 80 8.37 -3.75 -25.74
N GLU A 81 8.72 -4.14 -26.97
CA GLU A 81 8.80 -3.23 -28.13
C GLU A 81 7.46 -2.52 -28.37
N TYR A 82 6.35 -3.26 -28.35
CA TYR A 82 5.01 -2.68 -28.48
C TYR A 82 4.72 -1.61 -27.42
N TYR A 83 4.99 -1.91 -26.14
CA TYR A 83 4.78 -0.95 -25.06
C TYR A 83 5.67 0.28 -25.21
N ASN A 84 6.94 0.10 -25.56
CA ASN A 84 7.87 1.21 -25.78
C ASN A 84 7.37 2.14 -26.89
N ASP A 85 6.84 1.61 -27.98
CA ASP A 85 6.31 2.42 -29.08
C ASP A 85 5.05 3.21 -28.66
N VAL A 86 4.18 2.62 -27.86
CA VAL A 86 2.97 3.30 -27.35
C VAL A 86 3.35 4.48 -26.44
N VAL A 87 4.33 4.33 -25.56
CA VAL A 87 4.71 5.38 -24.59
C VAL A 87 5.73 6.38 -25.14
N LYS A 88 6.36 6.10 -26.28
CA LYS A 88 7.43 6.91 -26.90
C LYS A 88 7.03 8.38 -27.12
N ALA A 89 5.77 8.62 -27.45
CA ALA A 89 5.25 9.98 -27.63
C ALA A 89 4.89 10.70 -26.32
N LEU A 90 5.01 10.03 -25.18
CA LEU A 90 4.63 10.52 -23.88
C LEU A 90 5.86 10.87 -23.05
N LYS A 91 6.09 12.15 -22.81
CA LYS A 91 7.21 12.62 -21.98
C LYS A 91 6.93 12.38 -20.52
N ILE A 92 7.85 11.74 -19.79
CA ILE A 92 7.85 11.65 -18.34
C ILE A 92 7.82 13.06 -17.75
N THR A 93 6.98 13.29 -16.73
CA THR A 93 6.91 14.56 -16.02
C THR A 93 7.30 14.40 -14.55
N LYS A 94 6.36 14.52 -13.63
CA LYS A 94 6.64 14.43 -12.19
C LYS A 94 6.00 13.19 -11.60
N PHE A 95 6.77 12.46 -10.82
CA PHE A 95 6.30 11.34 -10.04
C PHE A 95 6.28 11.72 -8.57
N TYR A 96 5.23 11.33 -7.89
CA TYR A 96 5.04 11.63 -6.49
C TYR A 96 4.62 10.39 -5.72
N THR A 97 4.83 10.44 -4.42
CA THR A 97 4.34 9.39 -3.51
C THR A 97 3.95 9.98 -2.16
N THR A 98 3.12 9.26 -1.40
CA THR A 98 2.96 9.45 0.03
C THR A 98 4.01 8.67 0.81
N ILE A 99 4.15 8.94 2.10
CA ILE A 99 4.85 8.04 3.03
C ILE A 99 3.95 6.81 3.24
N PRO A 100 4.51 5.60 3.38
CA PRO A 100 3.73 4.45 3.84
C PRO A 100 3.06 4.75 5.17
N ASP A 101 1.76 4.47 5.31
CA ASP A 101 1.05 4.60 6.58
C ASP A 101 1.31 3.41 7.52
N GLY A 102 0.74 3.45 8.74
CA GLY A 102 0.88 2.38 9.72
C GLY A 102 0.28 1.03 9.30
N ASN A 103 -0.60 1.03 8.29
CA ASN A 103 -1.21 -0.18 7.72
C ASN A 103 -0.50 -0.62 6.43
N GLY A 104 0.59 0.07 6.04
CA GLY A 104 1.38 -0.26 4.87
C GLY A 104 0.84 0.27 3.55
N ASN A 105 -0.17 1.14 3.57
CA ASN A 105 -0.65 1.76 2.34
C ASN A 105 0.26 2.88 1.89
N GLN A 106 0.53 2.95 0.60
CA GLN A 106 1.29 4.01 -0.03
C GLN A 106 0.64 4.35 -1.38
N ALA A 107 0.47 5.64 -1.66
CA ALA A 107 -0.05 6.10 -2.94
C ALA A 107 1.09 6.58 -3.84
N LEU A 108 1.14 6.07 -5.06
CA LEU A 108 2.12 6.40 -6.08
C LEU A 108 1.41 7.16 -7.20
N LEU A 109 1.95 8.28 -7.65
CA LEU A 109 1.43 9.04 -8.78
C LEU A 109 2.45 9.09 -9.90
N ILE A 110 2.05 8.59 -11.05
CA ILE A 110 2.81 8.53 -12.29
C ILE A 110 2.19 9.52 -13.25
N SER A 111 2.98 10.41 -13.85
CA SER A 111 2.44 11.33 -14.83
C SER A 111 3.33 11.49 -16.05
N ARG A 112 2.66 11.58 -17.20
CA ARG A 112 3.29 11.84 -18.51
C ARG A 112 2.56 12.97 -19.21
N LYS A 113 3.22 13.53 -20.21
CA LYS A 113 2.71 14.63 -21.02
C LYS A 113 2.73 14.24 -22.46
N SER A 114 1.61 14.41 -23.16
CA SER A 114 1.49 14.17 -24.58
C SER A 114 2.04 15.35 -25.41
N SER A 115 2.18 15.16 -26.70
CA SER A 115 2.69 16.18 -27.63
C SER A 115 1.83 17.44 -27.71
N ASN A 116 0.53 17.35 -27.38
CA ASN A 116 -0.39 18.48 -27.33
C ASN A 116 -0.48 19.15 -25.95
N ASP A 117 0.53 18.98 -25.12
CA ASP A 117 0.66 19.58 -23.79
C ASP A 117 -0.40 19.13 -22.75
N LYS A 118 -1.10 18.04 -23.01
CA LYS A 118 -2.03 17.43 -22.09
C LYS A 118 -1.38 16.40 -21.20
N TYR A 119 -1.86 16.32 -19.96
CA TYR A 119 -1.37 15.37 -18.98
C TYR A 119 -2.17 14.07 -19.02
N ILE A 120 -1.44 13.00 -18.78
CA ILE A 120 -1.96 11.65 -18.53
C ILE A 120 -1.34 11.23 -17.20
N PHE A 121 -2.14 10.71 -16.29
CA PHE A 121 -1.60 10.18 -15.05
C PHE A 121 -2.36 8.97 -14.54
N GLU A 122 -1.66 8.20 -13.76
CA GLU A 122 -2.12 7.06 -12.98
C GLU A 122 -1.78 7.31 -11.52
N ALA A 123 -2.71 7.04 -10.62
CA ALA A 123 -2.47 6.96 -9.19
C ALA A 123 -2.72 5.51 -8.75
N VAL A 124 -1.70 4.88 -8.19
CA VAL A 124 -1.73 3.50 -7.71
C VAL A 124 -1.63 3.49 -6.20
N VAL A 125 -2.56 2.82 -5.54
CA VAL A 125 -2.47 2.52 -4.11
C VAL A 125 -1.89 1.12 -3.95
N ILE A 126 -0.77 1.04 -3.28
CA ILE A 126 -0.10 -0.21 -2.93
C ILE A 126 -0.16 -0.45 -1.44
N ASN A 127 -0.07 -1.72 -1.04
CA ASN A 127 0.00 -2.13 0.36
C ASN A 127 1.08 -3.20 0.52
N ASP A 128 1.88 -3.13 1.58
CA ASP A 128 3.00 -4.04 1.82
C ASP A 128 2.58 -5.46 2.26
N ASN A 129 1.29 -5.68 2.59
CA ASN A 129 0.72 -7.00 2.86
C ASN A 129 -0.14 -7.54 1.73
N PHE A 130 -0.75 -6.65 0.92
CA PHE A 130 -1.76 -7.03 -0.07
C PHE A 130 -1.35 -6.78 -1.51
N GLY A 131 -0.27 -6.05 -1.75
CA GLY A 131 0.22 -5.71 -3.09
C GLY A 131 -0.52 -4.52 -3.69
N ILE A 132 -0.99 -4.63 -4.93
CA ILE A 132 -1.78 -3.58 -5.59
C ILE A 132 -3.21 -3.60 -5.04
N VAL A 133 -3.66 -2.48 -4.49
CA VAL A 133 -4.97 -2.37 -3.82
C VAL A 133 -5.99 -1.66 -4.69
N ASP A 134 -5.61 -0.53 -5.27
CA ASP A 134 -6.51 0.31 -6.06
C ASP A 134 -5.74 1.14 -7.07
N THR A 135 -6.42 1.58 -8.12
CA THR A 135 -5.83 2.44 -9.13
C THR A 135 -6.90 3.29 -9.79
N PHE A 136 -6.58 4.53 -10.05
CA PHE A 136 -7.37 5.38 -10.93
C PHE A 136 -6.45 6.22 -11.81
N GLY A 137 -6.98 6.68 -12.94
CA GLY A 137 -6.22 7.49 -13.87
C GLY A 137 -7.07 8.47 -14.66
N PHE A 138 -6.43 9.45 -15.25
CA PHE A 138 -7.03 10.39 -16.15
C PHE A 138 -6.12 10.66 -17.35
N PHE A 139 -6.73 10.85 -18.48
CA PHE A 139 -6.00 11.21 -19.69
C PHE A 139 -6.55 12.51 -20.28
N ASN A 140 -5.70 13.18 -21.06
CA ASN A 140 -6.08 14.38 -21.82
C ASN A 140 -6.54 15.57 -20.94
N ILE A 141 -6.02 15.70 -19.71
CA ILE A 141 -6.34 16.81 -18.81
C ILE A 141 -5.37 17.99 -18.96
N SER A 142 -5.85 19.18 -18.65
CA SER A 142 -5.00 20.38 -18.64
C SER A 142 -4.02 20.38 -17.45
N LYS A 143 -2.96 21.19 -17.53
CA LYS A 143 -2.03 21.38 -16.40
C LYS A 143 -2.77 21.84 -15.14
N THR A 144 -3.71 22.77 -15.27
CA THR A 144 -4.47 23.31 -14.12
C THR A 144 -5.30 22.23 -13.43
N GLU A 145 -5.94 21.35 -14.20
CA GLU A 145 -6.70 20.21 -13.66
C GLU A 145 -5.77 19.21 -12.99
N PHE A 146 -4.66 18.87 -13.63
CA PHE A 146 -3.64 18.01 -13.04
C PHE A 146 -3.13 18.55 -11.70
N ASP A 147 -2.74 19.85 -11.63
CA ASP A 147 -2.25 20.47 -10.41
C ASP A 147 -3.32 20.44 -9.29
N LYS A 148 -4.60 20.66 -9.61
CA LYS A 148 -5.72 20.55 -8.65
C LYS A 148 -5.90 19.13 -8.11
N ILE A 149 -5.85 18.13 -8.98
CA ILE A 149 -5.98 16.72 -8.59
C ILE A 149 -4.82 16.32 -7.68
N VAL A 150 -3.58 16.65 -8.06
CA VAL A 150 -2.40 16.38 -7.25
C VAL A 150 -2.50 17.05 -5.88
N ALA A 151 -2.91 18.33 -5.82
CA ALA A 151 -3.09 19.04 -4.57
C ALA A 151 -4.16 18.39 -3.66
N LYS A 152 -5.27 17.96 -4.23
CA LYS A 152 -6.36 17.29 -3.49
C LYS A 152 -5.95 15.91 -2.99
N PHE A 153 -5.31 15.10 -3.85
CA PHE A 153 -4.93 13.72 -3.54
C PHE A 153 -3.91 13.65 -2.39
N TYR A 154 -2.97 14.60 -2.35
CA TYR A 154 -1.92 14.66 -1.33
C TYR A 154 -2.16 15.67 -0.20
N SER A 155 -3.36 16.22 -0.09
CA SER A 155 -3.66 17.30 0.89
C SER A 155 -3.47 16.87 2.34
N SER A 156 -3.72 15.59 2.65
CA SER A 156 -3.71 15.07 4.02
C SER A 156 -2.45 14.27 4.40
N GLU A 157 -1.66 13.81 3.42
CA GLU A 157 -0.58 12.84 3.66
C GLU A 157 0.81 13.34 3.28
N GLY A 158 0.85 14.55 2.73
CA GLY A 158 2.09 15.11 2.20
C GLY A 158 2.46 14.49 0.83
N LYS A 159 3.17 15.28 0.06
CA LYS A 159 3.59 14.96 -1.29
C LYS A 159 5.11 14.94 -1.38
N TYR A 160 5.67 13.79 -1.73
CA TYR A 160 7.10 13.59 -1.90
C TYR A 160 7.40 13.34 -3.37
N GLN A 161 8.25 14.17 -3.96
CA GLN A 161 8.70 13.94 -5.33
C GLN A 161 9.74 12.82 -5.33
N VAL A 162 9.61 11.92 -6.29
CA VAL A 162 10.49 10.75 -6.43
C VAL A 162 10.90 10.53 -7.88
N THR A 163 11.90 9.68 -8.10
CA THR A 163 12.30 9.28 -9.44
C THR A 163 11.33 8.24 -10.02
N PRO A 164 11.22 8.15 -11.35
CA PRO A 164 10.43 7.11 -12.01
C PRO A 164 10.86 5.70 -11.60
N GLU A 165 12.17 5.46 -11.45
CA GLU A 165 12.76 4.17 -11.07
C GLU A 165 12.31 3.72 -9.67
N TYR A 166 12.20 4.66 -8.72
CA TYR A 166 11.63 4.38 -7.39
C TYR A 166 10.20 3.87 -7.50
N VAL A 167 9.35 4.59 -8.23
CA VAL A 167 7.94 4.21 -8.40
C VAL A 167 7.84 2.84 -9.07
N LYS A 168 8.65 2.58 -10.11
CA LYS A 168 8.70 1.28 -10.77
C LYS A 168 9.09 0.15 -9.83
N SER A 169 10.09 0.38 -8.98
CA SER A 169 10.52 -0.60 -7.96
C SER A 169 9.41 -0.89 -6.96
N ARG A 170 8.68 0.13 -6.50
CA ARG A 170 7.55 -0.06 -5.57
C ARG A 170 6.40 -0.81 -6.21
N ILE A 171 6.06 -0.52 -7.48
CA ILE A 171 5.03 -1.26 -8.23
C ILE A 171 5.45 -2.73 -8.41
N ASN A 172 6.69 -2.99 -8.80
CA ASN A 172 7.18 -4.36 -8.99
C ASN A 172 7.11 -5.15 -7.67
N GLN A 173 7.51 -4.55 -6.55
CA GLN A 173 7.40 -5.18 -5.23
C GLN A 173 5.93 -5.50 -4.87
N ALA A 174 5.01 -4.56 -5.12
CA ALA A 174 3.59 -4.77 -4.86
C ALA A 174 2.99 -5.86 -5.78
N LEU A 175 3.44 -5.96 -7.03
CA LEU A 175 3.04 -7.02 -7.95
C LEU A 175 3.49 -8.40 -7.44
N GLU A 176 4.72 -8.53 -6.94
CA GLU A 176 5.20 -9.80 -6.38
C GLU A 176 4.44 -10.21 -5.12
N ILE A 177 4.06 -9.23 -4.27
CA ILE A 177 3.18 -9.50 -3.13
C ILE A 177 1.80 -9.99 -3.60
N SER A 178 1.19 -9.32 -4.60
CA SER A 178 -0.10 -9.76 -5.17
C SER A 178 -0.03 -11.20 -5.69
N LYS A 179 1.03 -11.55 -6.41
CA LYS A 179 1.26 -12.91 -6.92
C LYS A 179 1.41 -13.92 -5.77
N THR A 180 2.29 -13.64 -4.80
CA THR A 180 2.53 -14.52 -3.65
C THR A 180 1.24 -14.79 -2.86
N LYS A 181 0.38 -13.79 -2.75
CA LYS A 181 -0.93 -13.89 -2.10
C LYS A 181 -2.04 -14.41 -3.03
N LYS A 182 -1.71 -14.82 -4.26
CA LYS A 182 -2.65 -15.31 -5.29
C LYS A 182 -3.82 -14.34 -5.51
N ARG A 183 -3.55 -13.03 -5.55
CA ARG A 183 -4.58 -12.00 -5.71
C ARG A 183 -4.71 -11.58 -7.17
N THR A 184 -5.93 -11.35 -7.58
CA THR A 184 -6.26 -10.60 -8.80
C THR A 184 -5.81 -9.15 -8.67
N LEU A 185 -5.59 -8.49 -9.79
CA LEU A 185 -5.23 -7.07 -9.84
C LEU A 185 -6.45 -6.22 -10.16
N PRO A 186 -6.51 -4.97 -9.67
CA PRO A 186 -7.53 -4.03 -10.15
C PRO A 186 -7.46 -3.89 -11.68
N TYR A 187 -8.62 -3.95 -12.34
CA TYR A 187 -8.71 -3.84 -13.80
C TYR A 187 -8.06 -2.55 -14.30
N GLU A 188 -8.33 -1.45 -13.63
CA GLU A 188 -7.79 -0.13 -13.92
C GLU A 188 -6.26 -0.12 -13.86
N PHE A 189 -5.65 -0.79 -12.87
CA PHE A 189 -4.20 -0.90 -12.77
C PHE A 189 -3.60 -1.52 -14.02
N VAL A 190 -4.19 -2.62 -14.51
CA VAL A 190 -3.66 -3.31 -15.69
C VAL A 190 -3.75 -2.43 -16.93
N CYS A 191 -4.85 -1.67 -17.08
CA CYS A 191 -5.03 -0.72 -18.18
C CYS A 191 -4.04 0.44 -18.13
N TRP A 192 -3.75 1.00 -16.95
CA TRP A 192 -2.89 2.17 -16.76
C TRP A 192 -1.41 1.86 -16.64
N ASN A 193 -1.04 0.65 -16.20
CA ASN A 193 0.36 0.26 -15.97
C ASN A 193 1.26 0.38 -17.22
N ILE A 194 0.69 0.57 -18.39
CA ILE A 194 1.43 0.91 -19.61
C ILE A 194 2.33 2.15 -19.41
N LEU A 195 1.92 3.09 -18.54
CA LEU A 195 2.66 4.31 -18.26
C LEU A 195 4.02 4.06 -17.58
N THR A 196 4.28 2.85 -17.09
CA THR A 196 5.55 2.48 -16.43
C THR A 196 6.33 1.38 -17.14
N LYS A 197 5.87 0.90 -18.31
CA LYS A 197 6.48 -0.26 -18.99
C LYS A 197 7.90 -0.01 -19.49
N ASP A 198 8.22 1.21 -19.92
CA ASP A 198 9.54 1.62 -20.39
C ASP A 198 10.47 2.12 -19.27
N ILE A 199 9.99 2.12 -18.02
CA ILE A 199 10.77 2.57 -16.87
C ILE A 199 11.48 1.37 -16.26
N MET A 200 12.79 1.48 -16.08
CA MET A 200 13.58 0.50 -15.35
C MET A 200 13.41 0.70 -13.83
N PRO A 201 13.41 -0.37 -13.04
CA PRO A 201 13.44 -0.23 -11.58
C PRO A 201 14.81 0.29 -11.11
N LEU A 202 14.90 0.67 -9.83
CA LEU A 202 16.18 0.96 -9.18
C LEU A 202 17.13 -0.23 -9.32
N GLU A 203 18.40 0.03 -9.58
CA GLU A 203 19.44 -1.00 -9.71
C GLU A 203 19.75 -1.70 -8.38
N ILE A 204 19.64 -0.95 -7.28
CA ILE A 204 19.84 -1.47 -5.92
C ILE A 204 18.61 -1.18 -5.06
N SER A 205 18.46 -1.92 -3.97
CA SER A 205 17.32 -1.76 -3.06
C SER A 205 17.32 -0.40 -2.36
N ILE A 206 16.13 0.07 -1.93
CA ILE A 206 16.00 1.29 -1.12
C ILE A 206 16.84 1.20 0.16
N LYS A 207 16.91 0.02 0.76
CA LYS A 207 17.76 -0.25 1.92
C LYS A 207 19.24 0.03 1.62
N GLU A 208 19.77 -0.52 0.54
CA GLU A 208 21.17 -0.32 0.13
C GLU A 208 21.45 1.15 -0.23
N LEU A 209 20.51 1.84 -0.90
CA LEU A 209 20.62 3.27 -1.18
C LEU A 209 20.73 4.09 0.11
N VAL A 210 19.87 3.81 1.09
CA VAL A 210 19.88 4.51 2.38
C VAL A 210 21.15 4.19 3.16
N ASP A 211 21.51 2.91 3.26
CA ASP A 211 22.70 2.46 4.03
C ASP A 211 24.01 3.03 3.44
N SER A 212 24.07 3.26 2.12
CA SER A 212 25.24 3.87 1.47
C SER A 212 25.26 5.41 1.52
N SER A 213 24.11 6.04 1.72
CA SER A 213 23.98 7.52 1.60
C SER A 213 23.93 8.24 2.96
N ILE A 214 23.62 7.55 4.05
CA ILE A 214 23.36 8.17 5.35
C ILE A 214 24.27 7.57 6.41
N ASN A 215 24.95 8.43 7.16
CA ASN A 215 25.76 8.01 8.29
C ASN A 215 24.95 7.97 9.57
N TYR A 216 25.24 6.97 10.41
CA TYR A 216 24.70 6.86 11.76
C TYR A 216 25.20 8.02 12.64
N ILE A 217 24.30 8.57 13.45
CA ILE A 217 24.62 9.46 14.58
C ILE A 217 23.95 8.92 15.84
N GLU A 218 24.50 9.21 17.01
CA GLU A 218 23.80 8.91 18.25
C GLU A 218 22.66 9.89 18.48
N VAL A 219 21.44 9.38 18.71
CA VAL A 219 20.22 10.17 18.92
C VAL A 219 19.67 9.88 20.32
N LYS A 220 19.38 10.95 21.06
CA LYS A 220 18.77 10.86 22.39
C LYS A 220 17.32 10.39 22.30
N GLN A 221 16.85 9.70 23.34
CA GLN A 221 15.47 9.19 23.39
C GLN A 221 14.41 10.29 23.26
N ASP A 222 14.61 11.46 23.87
CA ASP A 222 13.67 12.59 23.77
C ASP A 222 13.44 13.02 22.32
N SER A 223 14.50 12.99 21.50
CA SER A 223 14.40 13.33 20.08
C SER A 223 13.56 12.31 19.29
N LEU A 224 13.44 11.05 19.75
CA LEU A 224 12.58 10.05 19.13
C LEU A 224 11.10 10.33 19.36
N VAL A 225 10.75 10.78 20.56
CA VAL A 225 9.37 11.20 20.89
C VAL A 225 8.95 12.36 19.99
N GLU A 226 9.85 13.35 19.81
CA GLU A 226 9.64 14.45 18.89
C GLU A 226 9.44 13.98 17.43
N LEU A 227 10.29 13.07 16.94
CA LEU A 227 10.16 12.48 15.60
C LEU A 227 8.83 11.77 15.40
N MET A 228 8.39 11.02 16.42
CA MET A 228 7.11 10.31 16.36
C MET A 228 5.90 11.24 16.48
N SER A 229 6.08 12.49 16.89
CA SER A 229 5.03 13.50 16.96
C SER A 229 4.87 14.31 15.65
N LEU A 230 5.68 14.05 14.64
CA LEU A 230 5.56 14.69 13.33
C LEU A 230 4.30 14.23 12.58
N ASP A 231 3.65 15.14 11.87
CA ASP A 231 2.36 14.90 11.19
C ASP A 231 2.35 13.61 10.36
N TYR A 232 3.42 13.32 9.64
CA TYR A 232 3.51 12.13 8.78
C TYR A 232 3.73 10.83 9.55
N THR A 233 4.11 10.85 10.83
CA THR A 233 4.21 9.66 11.68
C THR A 233 2.99 9.44 12.56
N LEU A 234 2.09 10.42 12.67
CA LEU A 234 0.88 10.31 13.51
C LEU A 234 -0.02 9.16 13.11
N ARG A 235 -0.01 8.76 11.83
CA ARG A 235 -0.79 7.62 11.29
C ARG A 235 -0.07 6.28 11.44
N TRP A 236 1.08 6.25 12.12
CA TRP A 236 1.82 5.03 12.34
C TRP A 236 1.31 4.30 13.57
N TYR A 237 0.35 3.42 13.36
CA TYR A 237 -0.24 2.52 14.34
C TYR A 237 -0.79 1.28 13.60
N ILE A 238 -0.95 0.17 14.31
CA ILE A 238 -1.52 -1.07 13.82
C ILE A 238 -3.03 -1.05 14.07
N LYS A 239 -3.86 -1.39 13.11
CA LYS A 239 -5.28 -1.58 13.32
C LYS A 239 -5.53 -2.89 14.06
N SER A 240 -6.41 -2.85 15.06
CA SER A 240 -6.71 -4.01 15.88
C SER A 240 -7.44 -5.13 15.13
N ASP A 241 -8.21 -4.81 14.10
CA ASP A 241 -8.90 -5.79 13.25
C ASP A 241 -7.92 -6.61 12.39
N GLU A 242 -6.72 -6.13 12.18
CA GLU A 242 -5.66 -6.77 11.41
C GLU A 242 -4.64 -7.55 12.29
N ASN A 243 -4.77 -7.52 13.64
CA ASN A 243 -3.82 -8.16 14.56
C ASN A 243 -4.52 -8.76 15.77
N ASP A 244 -4.57 -10.08 15.84
CA ASP A 244 -5.28 -10.80 16.90
C ASP A 244 -4.61 -10.63 18.28
N VAL A 245 -3.29 -10.52 18.35
CA VAL A 245 -2.57 -10.26 19.60
C VAL A 245 -2.94 -8.88 20.15
N LEU A 246 -3.05 -7.88 19.27
CA LEU A 246 -3.49 -6.54 19.67
C LEU A 246 -4.94 -6.54 20.15
N LYS A 247 -5.84 -7.35 19.54
CA LYS A 247 -7.20 -7.53 20.03
C LYS A 247 -7.22 -8.07 21.47
N ASP A 248 -6.36 -9.05 21.76
CA ASP A 248 -6.25 -9.61 23.11
C ASP A 248 -5.80 -8.58 24.13
N VAL A 249 -4.81 -7.76 23.79
CA VAL A 249 -4.36 -6.64 24.65
C VAL A 249 -5.52 -5.68 24.93
N ILE A 250 -6.26 -5.28 23.93
CA ILE A 250 -7.41 -4.37 24.04
C ILE A 250 -8.49 -4.97 24.93
N ASN A 251 -8.82 -6.25 24.72
CA ASN A 251 -9.81 -6.95 25.52
C ASN A 251 -9.40 -7.05 26.99
N GLN A 252 -8.13 -7.31 27.29
CA GLN A 252 -7.62 -7.37 28.65
C GLN A 252 -7.67 -6.00 29.34
N ILE A 253 -7.32 -4.92 28.64
CA ILE A 253 -7.45 -3.56 29.16
C ILE A 253 -8.93 -3.25 29.45
N TYR A 254 -9.83 -3.57 28.50
CA TYR A 254 -11.25 -3.26 28.65
C TYR A 254 -11.92 -4.09 29.76
N SER A 255 -11.54 -5.35 29.94
CA SER A 255 -12.16 -6.23 30.96
C SER A 255 -11.68 -5.96 32.38
N LYS A 256 -10.59 -5.25 32.58
CA LYS A 256 -10.02 -4.96 33.91
C LYS A 256 -10.94 -4.01 34.72
N GLU A 257 -11.37 -4.40 35.92
CA GLU A 257 -12.27 -3.60 36.75
C GLU A 257 -11.61 -2.35 37.32
N ASN A 258 -10.40 -2.52 37.90
CA ASN A 258 -9.62 -1.41 38.45
C ASN A 258 -8.39 -1.20 37.54
N LEU A 259 -8.48 -0.22 36.67
CA LEU A 259 -7.45 0.10 35.70
C LEU A 259 -6.51 1.15 36.27
N ASP A 260 -5.22 0.87 36.23
CA ASP A 260 -4.17 1.83 36.56
C ASP A 260 -3.08 1.86 35.47
N ILE A 261 -2.23 2.87 35.54
CA ILE A 261 -1.21 3.12 34.53
C ILE A 261 -0.14 2.01 34.52
N ASP A 262 0.19 1.46 35.68
CA ASP A 262 1.21 0.42 35.82
C ASP A 262 0.74 -0.88 35.19
N PHE A 263 -0.53 -1.23 35.38
CA PHE A 263 -1.14 -2.38 34.70
C PHE A 263 -1.07 -2.23 33.19
N VAL A 264 -1.48 -1.06 32.66
CA VAL A 264 -1.47 -0.80 31.20
C VAL A 264 -0.03 -0.91 30.65
N ASN A 265 0.93 -0.27 31.30
CA ASN A 265 2.33 -0.28 30.86
C ASN A 265 2.93 -1.70 30.91
N ASN A 266 2.70 -2.45 32.00
CA ASN A 266 3.19 -3.83 32.14
C ASN A 266 2.55 -4.75 31.09
N LEU A 267 1.26 -4.59 30.83
CA LEU A 267 0.57 -5.35 29.79
C LEU A 267 1.16 -5.07 28.41
N LEU A 268 1.27 -3.80 28.02
CA LEU A 268 1.84 -3.41 26.73
C LEU A 268 3.27 -3.94 26.57
N PHE A 269 4.09 -3.82 27.59
CA PHE A 269 5.46 -4.35 27.59
C PHE A 269 5.50 -5.87 27.41
N SER A 270 4.60 -6.61 28.08
CA SER A 270 4.56 -8.08 27.99
C SER A 270 4.14 -8.59 26.61
N TYR A 271 3.36 -7.81 25.83
CA TYR A 271 2.87 -8.18 24.51
C TYR A 271 3.69 -7.61 23.35
N GLU A 272 4.64 -6.71 23.61
CA GLU A 272 5.42 -6.02 22.58
C GLU A 272 6.07 -7.01 21.59
N GLN A 273 6.77 -8.04 22.09
CA GLN A 273 7.42 -9.03 21.24
C GLN A 273 6.44 -9.90 20.44
N SER A 274 5.24 -10.13 20.97
CA SER A 274 4.22 -10.92 20.29
C SER A 274 3.50 -10.13 19.19
N VAL A 275 3.31 -8.82 19.39
CA VAL A 275 2.77 -7.91 18.37
C VAL A 275 3.77 -7.64 17.27
N PHE A 276 5.07 -7.51 17.63
CA PHE A 276 6.18 -7.30 16.71
C PHE A 276 7.04 -8.56 16.60
N ASP A 277 6.46 -9.63 16.08
CA ASP A 277 7.23 -10.80 15.68
C ASP A 277 8.26 -10.44 14.58
N THR A 278 9.13 -11.36 14.24
CA THR A 278 10.21 -11.12 13.28
C THR A 278 9.66 -10.60 11.93
N GLN A 279 8.57 -11.17 11.43
CA GLN A 279 7.98 -10.77 10.16
C GLN A 279 7.40 -9.36 10.23
N THR A 280 6.62 -9.06 11.26
CA THR A 280 6.04 -7.73 11.49
C THR A 280 7.13 -6.69 11.66
N LEU A 281 8.18 -7.00 12.42
CA LEU A 281 9.31 -6.10 12.62
C LEU A 281 10.05 -5.79 11.31
N ASP A 282 10.24 -6.76 10.44
CA ASP A 282 10.90 -6.56 9.15
C ASP A 282 10.05 -5.67 8.22
N ILE A 283 8.73 -5.83 8.22
CA ILE A 283 7.80 -4.92 7.51
C ILE A 283 7.95 -3.48 8.02
N TRP A 284 8.01 -3.28 9.35
CA TRP A 284 8.18 -1.94 9.92
C TRP A 284 9.55 -1.33 9.61
N LYS A 285 10.61 -2.14 9.57
CA LYS A 285 11.93 -1.69 9.10
C LYS A 285 11.89 -1.24 7.64
N ASP A 286 11.21 -1.97 6.77
CA ASP A 286 11.07 -1.60 5.36
C ASP A 286 10.27 -0.28 5.20
N ARG A 287 9.22 -0.06 6.01
CA ARG A 287 8.50 1.22 6.06
C ARG A 287 9.43 2.37 6.50
N LEU A 288 10.26 2.12 7.53
CA LEU A 288 11.27 3.09 7.98
C LEU A 288 12.29 3.41 6.88
N TYR A 289 12.83 2.41 6.19
CA TYR A 289 13.73 2.63 5.06
C TYR A 289 13.08 3.48 3.95
N ASN A 290 11.82 3.22 3.62
CA ASN A 290 11.07 4.04 2.67
C ASN A 290 10.90 5.48 3.17
N LEU A 291 10.51 5.68 4.42
CA LEU A 291 10.41 7.02 5.02
C LEU A 291 11.74 7.77 4.95
N ILE A 292 12.82 7.13 5.38
CA ILE A 292 14.17 7.71 5.40
C ILE A 292 14.58 8.14 3.98
N TYR A 293 14.40 7.27 2.99
CA TYR A 293 14.66 7.59 1.59
C TYR A 293 13.87 8.81 1.12
N LEU A 294 12.55 8.83 1.37
CA LEU A 294 11.68 9.93 0.95
C LEU A 294 12.05 11.26 1.60
N LEU A 295 12.40 11.26 2.88
CA LEU A 295 12.88 12.44 3.58
C LEU A 295 14.20 12.92 2.99
N TYR A 296 15.14 12.02 2.76
CA TYR A 296 16.47 12.34 2.25
C TYR A 296 16.43 12.98 0.86
N VAL A 297 15.69 12.37 -0.09
CA VAL A 297 15.59 12.90 -1.46
C VAL A 297 14.75 14.18 -1.57
N ASN A 298 13.89 14.46 -0.58
CA ASN A 298 13.09 15.70 -0.50
C ASN A 298 13.68 16.75 0.44
N SER A 299 14.99 16.73 0.64
CA SER A 299 15.76 17.74 1.38
C SER A 299 15.50 17.84 2.89
N LYS A 300 14.81 16.85 3.48
CA LYS A 300 14.61 16.70 4.92
C LYS A 300 15.72 15.82 5.53
N LYS A 301 16.97 16.21 5.28
CA LYS A 301 18.13 15.37 5.62
C LYS A 301 18.32 15.14 7.12
N THR A 302 18.01 16.11 7.95
CA THR A 302 18.13 16.00 9.42
C THR A 302 17.20 14.90 9.94
N GLU A 303 15.91 14.96 9.58
CA GLU A 303 14.93 13.94 9.98
C GLU A 303 15.31 12.56 9.42
N ALA A 304 15.77 12.50 8.17
CA ALA A 304 16.24 11.25 7.56
C ALA A 304 17.38 10.60 8.36
N VAL A 305 18.39 11.37 8.78
CA VAL A 305 19.52 10.89 9.61
C VAL A 305 19.03 10.43 10.99
N MET A 306 18.09 11.15 11.59
CA MET A 306 17.53 10.78 12.89
C MET A 306 16.73 9.48 12.83
N PHE A 307 15.85 9.28 11.81
CA PHE A 307 15.15 8.02 11.61
C PHE A 307 16.09 6.86 11.25
N TYR A 308 17.15 7.13 10.49
CA TYR A 308 18.17 6.13 10.22
C TYR A 308 18.87 5.68 11.48
N SER A 309 19.20 6.61 12.36
CA SER A 309 19.85 6.32 13.66
C SER A 309 18.91 5.58 14.61
N LEU A 310 17.60 5.89 14.58
CA LEU A 310 16.57 5.09 15.24
C LEU A 310 16.60 3.64 14.75
N LEU A 311 16.58 3.45 13.44
CA LEU A 311 16.54 2.13 12.81
C LEU A 311 17.79 1.27 13.14
N LYS A 312 18.97 1.90 13.28
CA LYS A 312 20.24 1.23 13.52
C LYS A 312 20.53 0.96 15.00
N SER A 313 19.78 1.53 15.93
CA SER A 313 19.92 1.31 17.37
C SER A 313 18.83 0.36 17.87
N GLU A 314 19.22 -0.79 18.43
CA GLU A 314 18.26 -1.76 18.98
C GLU A 314 17.39 -1.14 20.09
N MET A 315 17.98 -0.33 20.97
CA MET A 315 17.25 0.34 22.05
C MET A 315 16.23 1.34 21.51
N ASN A 316 16.60 2.15 20.50
CA ASN A 316 15.71 3.13 19.90
C ASN A 316 14.61 2.47 19.08
N LEU A 317 14.91 1.34 18.42
CA LEU A 317 13.93 0.57 17.68
C LEU A 317 12.88 -0.06 18.63
N LYS A 318 13.29 -0.55 19.80
CA LYS A 318 12.36 -1.01 20.85
C LYS A 318 11.45 0.12 21.33
N LEU A 319 12.00 1.29 21.62
CA LEU A 319 11.20 2.46 22.01
C LEU A 319 10.19 2.86 20.91
N PHE A 320 10.64 2.85 19.66
CA PHE A 320 9.76 3.08 18.51
C PHE A 320 8.58 2.09 18.47
N MET A 321 8.85 0.79 18.64
CA MET A 321 7.79 -0.25 18.65
C MET A 321 6.83 -0.05 19.82
N SER A 322 7.33 0.29 21.01
CA SER A 322 6.50 0.61 22.16
C SER A 322 5.56 1.80 21.88
N ILE A 323 6.06 2.87 21.27
CA ILE A 323 5.23 4.02 20.89
C ILE A 323 4.14 3.60 19.86
N ILE A 324 4.48 2.77 18.86
CA ILE A 324 3.51 2.26 17.89
C ILE A 324 2.42 1.44 18.58
N LEU A 325 2.80 0.55 19.49
CA LEU A 325 1.85 -0.30 20.23
C LEU A 325 0.90 0.54 21.08
N GLN A 326 1.42 1.47 21.89
CA GLN A 326 0.62 2.39 22.71
C GLN A 326 -0.36 3.19 21.85
N ARG A 327 0.12 3.73 20.72
CA ARG A 327 -0.68 4.47 19.75
C ARG A 327 -1.77 3.61 19.11
N SER A 328 -1.49 2.34 18.84
CA SER A 328 -2.45 1.39 18.29
C SER A 328 -3.61 1.16 19.24
N VAL A 329 -3.31 0.90 20.51
CA VAL A 329 -4.34 0.73 21.55
C VAL A 329 -5.14 2.03 21.76
N PHE A 330 -4.45 3.17 21.85
CA PHE A 330 -5.10 4.48 22.00
C PHE A 330 -6.09 4.77 20.87
N ASN A 331 -5.65 4.63 19.61
CA ASN A 331 -6.48 4.89 18.45
C ASN A 331 -7.68 3.94 18.35
N HIS A 332 -7.53 2.68 18.79
CA HIS A 332 -8.65 1.77 18.86
C HIS A 332 -9.75 2.30 19.80
N PHE A 333 -9.41 2.70 21.03
CA PHE A 333 -10.40 3.21 21.98
C PHE A 333 -11.00 4.55 21.55
N VAL A 334 -10.23 5.42 20.91
CA VAL A 334 -10.74 6.68 20.33
C VAL A 334 -11.76 6.39 19.22
N ALA A 335 -11.44 5.51 18.27
CA ALA A 335 -12.35 5.12 17.19
C ALA A 335 -13.62 4.42 17.75
N TRP A 336 -13.46 3.55 18.73
CA TRP A 336 -14.60 2.90 19.40
C TRP A 336 -15.53 3.91 20.05
N LYS A 337 -14.98 4.92 20.75
CA LYS A 337 -15.77 6.00 21.34
C LYS A 337 -16.53 6.83 20.30
N GLU A 338 -15.89 7.13 19.16
CA GLU A 338 -16.53 7.87 18.06
C GLU A 338 -17.67 7.07 17.44
N ASN A 339 -17.47 5.79 17.14
CA ASN A 339 -18.49 4.89 16.61
C ASN A 339 -19.71 4.77 17.57
N LEU A 340 -19.47 4.76 18.88
CA LEU A 340 -20.56 4.75 19.86
C LEU A 340 -21.37 6.05 19.88
N LYS A 341 -20.73 7.19 19.63
CA LYS A 341 -21.44 8.48 19.51
C LYS A 341 -22.31 8.51 18.26
N GLU A 342 -21.78 8.04 17.12
CA GLU A 342 -22.53 7.96 15.87
C GLU A 342 -23.71 7.01 15.96
N SER A 343 -23.52 5.80 16.52
CA SER A 343 -24.59 4.84 16.72
C SER A 343 -25.66 5.36 17.69
N LYS A 344 -25.29 6.06 18.78
CA LYS A 344 -26.25 6.73 19.68
C LYS A 344 -27.02 7.84 18.97
N SER A 345 -26.42 8.58 18.06
CA SER A 345 -27.11 9.61 17.25
C SER A 345 -28.10 8.99 16.26
N ILE A 346 -27.76 7.88 15.62
CA ILE A 346 -28.64 7.13 14.71
C ILE A 346 -29.77 6.46 15.49
N VAL A 347 -29.48 5.82 16.64
CA VAL A 347 -30.49 5.17 17.49
C VAL A 347 -31.46 6.17 18.08
N ASN A 348 -31.05 7.39 18.39
CA ASN A 348 -31.98 8.45 18.85
C ASN A 348 -32.96 8.90 17.76
N ILE A 349 -32.62 8.73 16.49
CA ILE A 349 -33.52 8.98 15.35
C ILE A 349 -34.54 7.83 15.20
N PHE A 350 -34.20 6.59 15.64
CA PHE A 350 -35.05 5.40 15.50
C PHE A 350 -35.64 4.86 16.81
N LYS A 351 -35.37 5.46 17.98
CA LYS A 351 -35.89 4.96 19.24
C LYS A 351 -37.38 5.23 19.42
N LYS A 352 -38.15 4.19 19.09
CA LYS A 352 -39.23 3.64 19.87
C LYS A 352 -39.14 2.11 19.78
N ARG A 353 -38.39 1.47 20.66
CA ARG A 353 -38.56 0.11 21.20
C ARG A 353 -37.23 -0.57 21.57
N ASN A 354 -37.31 -1.09 22.76
CA ASN A 354 -36.55 -2.17 23.41
C ASN A 354 -35.26 -1.77 24.16
N ASN A 355 -35.45 -1.78 25.48
CA ASN A 355 -34.41 -1.89 26.51
C ASN A 355 -33.73 -3.26 26.44
N SER A 356 -32.47 -3.27 26.81
CA SER A 356 -31.56 -4.37 27.10
C SER A 356 -30.70 -4.83 25.92
N GLU A 357 -29.57 -4.17 25.79
CA GLU A 357 -28.30 -4.79 25.35
C GLU A 357 -27.18 -3.86 25.80
N ASP A 358 -26.19 -4.43 26.43
CA ASP A 358 -24.96 -3.91 27.03
C ASP A 358 -24.70 -2.42 26.78
N GLU A 359 -25.00 -1.59 27.74
CA GLU A 359 -24.62 -0.20 27.77
C GLU A 359 -23.08 -0.18 27.87
N VAL A 360 -22.40 -0.20 26.73
CA VAL A 360 -20.95 -0.06 26.68
C VAL A 360 -20.60 1.16 27.53
N ASP A 361 -19.85 0.92 28.59
CA ASP A 361 -19.52 1.95 29.56
C ASP A 361 -18.57 2.98 28.92
N THR A 362 -19.19 4.03 28.37
CA THR A 362 -18.43 5.15 27.76
C THR A 362 -17.52 5.84 28.76
N LYS A 363 -17.83 5.76 30.08
CA LYS A 363 -16.96 6.31 31.13
C LYS A 363 -15.68 5.50 31.24
N LYS A 364 -15.78 4.18 31.13
CA LYS A 364 -14.63 3.29 31.15
C LYS A 364 -13.70 3.54 29.96
N ILE A 365 -14.27 3.73 28.76
CA ILE A 365 -13.48 4.08 27.58
C ILE A 365 -12.78 5.43 27.77
N ASP A 366 -13.45 6.42 28.37
CA ASP A 366 -12.84 7.73 28.69
C ASP A 366 -11.68 7.61 29.70
N GLU A 367 -11.84 6.76 30.70
CA GLU A 367 -10.79 6.46 31.67
C GLU A 367 -9.57 5.79 31.00
N ILE A 368 -9.81 4.80 30.15
CA ILE A 368 -8.74 4.13 29.37
C ILE A 368 -7.99 5.14 28.50
N ILE A 369 -8.71 5.96 27.73
CA ILE A 369 -8.12 7.01 26.89
C ILE A 369 -7.28 7.98 27.71
N PHE A 370 -7.77 8.37 28.90
CA PHE A 370 -7.04 9.25 29.80
C PHE A 370 -5.73 8.61 30.30
N LEU A 371 -5.77 7.36 30.74
CA LEU A 371 -4.60 6.63 31.23
C LEU A 371 -3.56 6.41 30.12
N LEU A 372 -4.00 6.07 28.89
CA LEU A 372 -3.11 5.92 27.74
C LEU A 372 -2.43 7.25 27.37
N LYS A 373 -3.16 8.38 27.44
CA LYS A 373 -2.54 9.71 27.23
C LYS A 373 -1.49 10.01 28.29
N LYS A 374 -1.78 9.74 29.56
CA LYS A 374 -0.86 9.97 30.66
C LYS A 374 0.39 9.10 30.56
N SER A 375 0.23 7.82 30.16
CA SER A 375 1.34 6.90 29.90
C SER A 375 2.27 7.42 28.79
N TRP A 376 1.71 8.08 27.77
CA TRP A 376 2.49 8.58 26.64
C TRP A 376 3.25 9.86 26.94
N LEU A 377 2.67 10.75 27.74
CA LEU A 377 3.24 12.09 28.03
C LEU A 377 4.22 12.10 29.19
N ASN A 378 4.46 10.94 29.87
CA ASN A 378 5.27 10.84 31.09
C ASN A 378 4.85 11.87 32.18
N GLU A 379 3.56 12.25 32.26
CA GLU A 379 2.99 13.11 33.28
C GLU A 379 2.47 12.35 34.50
#